data_38a2d2cee8ffd078e258a93f8f47764a
#
_entry.id   38a2d2cee8ffd078e258a93f8f47764a
#
_cell.length_a   1.000
_cell.length_b   1.000
_cell.length_c   1.000
_cell.angle_alpha   90.00
_cell.angle_beta   90.00
_cell.angle_gamma   90.00
#
_symmetry.space_group_name_H-M   'P 1'
#
loop_
_entity.id
_entity.type
_entity.pdbx_description
1 polymer ?
#
loop_
_entity_poly.entity_id
_entity_poly.type
_entity_poly.pdbx_seq_one_letter_code
_entity_poly.pdbx_strand_id
1 'polypeptide(L)'
;AVKAGADAIGLVFYEPSPRAVSIEQAREIAASVGPFVTVVGLFVSADEAFIREVLANVALHVLQFHGDESREFCEQFQRPYMKAIRMRPELDVAQEIADFPSAAAILLDAYRPGVPGGTGETFDWQRVPLQAMRPIV
;
A
#
# COMPACT_ATOMS: atom_id res chain seq x y z
N ALA A 1 -12.74 -12.90 3.38
CA ALA A 1 -11.50 -12.64 4.15
C ALA A 1 -11.83 -12.57 5.64
N VAL A 2 -12.63 -11.63 6.13
CA VAL A 2 -12.90 -11.42 7.58
C VAL A 2 -13.44 -12.68 8.28
N LYS A 3 -14.41 -13.37 7.69
CA LYS A 3 -14.93 -14.65 8.24
C LYS A 3 -13.88 -15.76 8.31
N ALA A 4 -12.78 -15.62 7.58
CA ALA A 4 -11.65 -16.54 7.61
C ALA A 4 -10.51 -16.07 8.54
N GLY A 5 -10.75 -15.03 9.36
CA GLY A 5 -9.82 -14.54 10.35
C GLY A 5 -8.82 -13.49 9.82
N ALA A 6 -9.13 -12.78 8.75
CA ALA A 6 -8.25 -11.70 8.28
C ALA A 6 -8.32 -10.50 9.22
N ASP A 7 -7.15 -10.01 9.67
CA ASP A 7 -6.98 -8.82 10.52
C ASP A 7 -7.04 -7.52 9.71
N ALA A 8 -6.82 -7.61 8.39
CA ALA A 8 -6.87 -6.47 7.48
C ALA A 8 -7.46 -6.87 6.12
N ILE A 9 -8.06 -5.91 5.43
CA ILE A 9 -8.49 -6.02 4.04
C ILE A 9 -7.92 -4.87 3.22
N GLY A 10 -7.53 -5.16 1.97
CA GLY A 10 -7.06 -4.17 1.00
C GLY A 10 -8.13 -3.85 -0.04
N LEU A 11 -8.40 -2.57 -0.26
CA LEU A 11 -9.27 -2.04 -1.30
C LEU A 11 -8.40 -1.38 -2.37
N VAL A 12 -8.47 -1.84 -3.61
CA VAL A 12 -7.58 -1.40 -4.69
C VAL A 12 -8.21 -0.28 -5.48
N PHE A 13 -7.65 0.93 -5.35
CA PHE A 13 -8.06 2.12 -6.12
C PHE A 13 -7.10 2.37 -7.28
N TYR A 14 -6.96 1.38 -8.15
CA TYR A 14 -6.13 1.42 -9.34
C TYR A 14 -6.90 0.76 -10.49
N GLU A 15 -7.46 1.58 -11.39
CA GLU A 15 -8.38 1.15 -12.47
C GLU A 15 -7.82 0.01 -13.34
N PRO A 16 -6.53 -0.01 -13.74
CA PRO A 16 -6.00 -1.10 -14.54
C PRO A 16 -5.96 -2.47 -13.83
N SER A 17 -6.18 -2.50 -12.51
CA SER A 17 -6.19 -3.75 -11.75
C SER A 17 -7.52 -4.50 -11.93
N PRO A 18 -7.50 -5.82 -12.17
CA PRO A 18 -8.72 -6.63 -12.16
C PRO A 18 -9.40 -6.70 -10.79
N ARG A 19 -8.73 -6.20 -9.73
CA ARG A 19 -9.24 -6.11 -8.35
C ARG A 19 -9.68 -4.70 -7.98
N ALA A 20 -9.73 -3.77 -8.96
CA ALA A 20 -10.14 -2.41 -8.70
C ALA A 20 -11.58 -2.35 -8.17
N VAL A 21 -11.80 -1.45 -7.22
CA VAL A 21 -13.13 -1.17 -6.67
C VAL A 21 -13.50 0.30 -6.88
N SER A 22 -14.77 0.58 -7.11
CA SER A 22 -15.28 1.96 -7.07
C SER A 22 -15.35 2.48 -5.64
N ILE A 23 -15.44 3.80 -5.47
CA ILE A 23 -15.63 4.44 -4.16
C ILE A 23 -16.91 3.89 -3.48
N GLU A 24 -17.96 3.68 -4.24
CA GLU A 24 -19.23 3.17 -3.73
C GLU A 24 -19.11 1.73 -3.22
N GLN A 25 -18.51 0.84 -4.00
CA GLN A 25 -18.19 -0.54 -3.59
C GLN A 25 -17.27 -0.56 -2.35
N ALA A 26 -16.25 0.28 -2.35
CA ALA A 26 -15.31 0.39 -1.23
C ALA A 26 -16.00 0.83 0.06
N ARG A 27 -16.92 1.80 -0.02
CA ARG A 27 -17.73 2.28 1.11
C ARG A 27 -18.59 1.15 1.70
N GLU A 28 -19.28 0.40 0.85
CA GLU A 28 -20.11 -0.73 1.28
C GLU A 28 -19.26 -1.83 1.93
N ILE A 29 -18.11 -2.18 1.34
CA ILE A 29 -17.20 -3.17 1.90
C ILE A 29 -16.68 -2.69 3.26
N ALA A 30 -16.19 -1.46 3.35
CA ALA A 30 -15.66 -0.89 4.59
C ALA A 30 -16.72 -0.85 5.71
N ALA A 31 -17.98 -0.55 5.37
CA ALA A 31 -19.08 -0.57 6.32
C ALA A 31 -19.47 -1.98 6.79
N SER A 32 -19.18 -3.01 6.00
CA SER A 32 -19.54 -4.40 6.30
C SER A 32 -18.52 -5.12 7.20
N VAL A 33 -17.29 -4.58 7.33
CA VAL A 33 -16.27 -5.15 8.19
C VAL A 33 -16.42 -4.64 9.63
N GLY A 34 -16.08 -5.48 10.59
CA GLY A 34 -16.16 -5.12 12.01
C GLY A 34 -15.08 -4.10 12.42
N PRO A 35 -15.22 -3.51 13.63
CA PRO A 35 -14.35 -2.42 14.09
C PRO A 35 -12.90 -2.84 14.36
N PHE A 36 -12.60 -4.13 14.38
CA PHE A 36 -11.27 -4.67 14.64
C PHE A 36 -10.54 -5.13 13.36
N VAL A 37 -11.09 -4.84 12.18
CA VAL A 37 -10.46 -5.14 10.90
C VAL A 37 -9.91 -3.87 10.29
N THR A 38 -8.62 -3.87 9.99
CA THR A 38 -7.97 -2.73 9.33
C THR A 38 -8.37 -2.66 7.87
N VAL A 39 -8.87 -1.50 7.43
CA VAL A 39 -9.19 -1.24 6.02
C VAL A 39 -8.07 -0.43 5.41
N VAL A 40 -7.40 -1.00 4.41
CA VAL A 40 -6.25 -0.42 3.71
C VAL A 40 -6.69 0.01 2.31
N GLY A 41 -6.46 1.28 1.95
CA GLY A 41 -6.66 1.77 0.58
C GLY A 41 -5.36 1.73 -0.21
N LEU A 42 -5.32 0.96 -1.29
CA LEU A 42 -4.15 0.86 -2.17
C LEU A 42 -4.28 1.81 -3.36
N PHE A 43 -3.25 2.62 -3.56
CA PHE A 43 -3.12 3.60 -4.64
C PHE A 43 -1.83 3.38 -5.42
N VAL A 44 -1.86 3.65 -6.72
CA VAL A 44 -0.69 3.57 -7.61
C VAL A 44 -0.60 4.87 -8.39
N SER A 45 0.29 5.77 -7.98
CA SER A 45 0.49 7.10 -8.58
C SER A 45 -0.83 7.86 -8.84
N ALA A 46 -1.76 7.76 -7.89
CA ALA A 46 -3.06 8.42 -7.99
C ALA A 46 -2.96 9.91 -7.67
N ASP A 47 -3.83 10.71 -8.27
CA ASP A 47 -3.92 12.14 -8.00
C ASP A 47 -4.37 12.43 -6.56
N GLU A 48 -3.87 13.51 -5.97
CA GLU A 48 -4.24 13.97 -4.64
C GLU A 48 -5.77 14.15 -4.49
N ALA A 49 -6.41 14.77 -5.47
CA ALA A 49 -7.84 15.03 -5.45
C ALA A 49 -8.65 13.72 -5.35
N PHE A 50 -8.26 12.71 -6.10
CA PHE A 50 -8.90 11.39 -6.03
C PHE A 50 -8.71 10.72 -4.67
N ILE A 51 -7.48 10.75 -4.11
CA ILE A 51 -7.24 10.17 -2.77
C ILE A 51 -8.08 10.88 -1.71
N ARG A 52 -8.18 12.21 -1.77
CA ARG A 52 -9.01 12.99 -0.85
C ARG A 52 -10.50 12.67 -1.01
N GLU A 53 -10.98 12.47 -2.23
CA GLU A 53 -12.34 12.04 -2.51
C GLU A 53 -12.63 10.66 -1.89
N VAL A 54 -11.70 9.70 -2.07
CA VAL A 54 -11.81 8.38 -1.44
C VAL A 54 -11.87 8.51 0.09
N LEU A 55 -10.96 9.28 0.69
CA LEU A 55 -10.90 9.51 2.14
C LEU A 55 -12.16 10.19 2.71
N ALA A 56 -12.82 11.02 1.92
CA ALA A 56 -14.08 11.67 2.32
C ALA A 56 -15.27 10.69 2.33
N ASN A 57 -15.20 9.62 1.55
CA ASN A 57 -16.34 8.71 1.33
C ASN A 57 -16.13 7.31 1.94
N VAL A 58 -14.89 6.89 2.16
CA VAL A 58 -14.55 5.53 2.63
C VAL A 58 -13.74 5.62 3.92
N ALA A 59 -14.15 4.87 4.94
CA ALA A 59 -13.44 4.79 6.22
C ALA A 59 -12.15 3.95 6.08
N LEU A 60 -11.09 4.56 5.54
CA LEU A 60 -9.76 3.95 5.46
C LEU A 60 -8.97 4.20 6.73
N HIS A 61 -8.28 3.17 7.22
CA HIS A 61 -7.39 3.25 8.39
C HIS A 61 -5.95 3.49 7.97
N VAL A 62 -5.50 2.89 6.89
CA VAL A 62 -4.12 2.96 6.37
C VAL A 62 -4.16 3.19 4.87
N LEU A 63 -3.23 4.00 4.36
CA LEU A 63 -3.00 4.16 2.92
C LEU A 63 -1.81 3.30 2.50
N GLN A 64 -1.91 2.60 1.38
CA GLN A 64 -0.80 1.89 0.76
C GLN A 64 -0.45 2.55 -0.56
N PHE A 65 0.73 3.15 -0.63
CA PHE A 65 1.26 3.78 -1.84
C PHE A 65 2.15 2.80 -2.59
N HIS A 66 1.72 2.38 -3.76
CA HIS A 66 2.36 1.33 -4.55
C HIS A 66 2.94 1.81 -5.88
N GLY A 67 2.91 3.11 -6.12
CA GLY A 67 3.51 3.79 -7.28
C GLY A 67 4.84 4.44 -6.94
N ASP A 68 5.15 5.52 -7.65
CA ASP A 68 6.38 6.31 -7.49
C ASP A 68 6.11 7.59 -6.67
N GLU A 69 5.19 7.52 -5.69
CA GLU A 69 4.82 8.64 -4.82
C GLU A 69 6.02 9.05 -3.95
N SER A 70 6.28 10.37 -3.87
CA SER A 70 7.30 10.91 -2.98
C SER A 70 6.88 10.81 -1.51
N ARG A 71 7.84 10.95 -0.62
CA ARG A 71 7.60 11.00 0.83
C ARG A 71 6.62 12.10 1.20
N GLU A 72 6.85 13.33 0.69
CA GLU A 72 6.01 14.50 0.98
C GLU A 72 4.57 14.27 0.52
N PHE A 73 4.41 13.62 -0.63
CA PHE A 73 3.10 13.23 -1.13
C PHE A 73 2.41 12.24 -0.19
N CYS A 74 3.11 11.24 0.32
CA CYS A 74 2.52 10.26 1.22
C CYS A 74 2.11 10.87 2.57
N GLU A 75 2.90 11.79 3.11
CA GLU A 75 2.70 12.42 4.43
C GLU A 75 1.52 13.41 4.47
N GLN A 76 1.17 14.03 3.35
CA GLN A 76 0.17 15.10 3.31
C GLN A 76 -1.26 14.69 3.70
N PHE A 77 -1.58 13.40 3.66
CA PHE A 77 -2.94 12.90 3.95
C PHE A 77 -3.23 12.71 5.43
N GLN A 78 -2.26 12.89 6.31
CA GLN A 78 -2.40 12.77 7.77
C GLN A 78 -3.03 11.43 8.19
N ARG A 79 -2.65 10.37 7.50
CA ARG A 79 -3.04 8.98 7.79
C ARG A 79 -1.80 8.11 7.91
N PRO A 80 -1.82 7.07 8.74
CA PRO A 80 -0.79 6.04 8.67
C PRO A 80 -0.69 5.51 7.24
N TYR A 81 0.53 5.33 6.74
CA TYR A 81 0.72 4.79 5.41
C TYR A 81 1.80 3.72 5.36
N MET A 82 1.66 2.82 4.40
CA MET A 82 2.68 1.87 3.97
C MET A 82 3.21 2.30 2.61
N LYS A 83 4.52 2.25 2.42
CA LYS A 83 5.14 2.44 1.11
C LYS A 83 5.54 1.08 0.54
N ALA A 84 5.06 0.77 -0.65
CA ALA A 84 5.53 -0.37 -1.41
C ALA A 84 6.79 -0.01 -2.19
N ILE A 85 7.81 -0.83 -2.05
CA ILE A 85 9.10 -0.72 -2.74
C ILE A 85 9.24 -1.91 -3.68
N ARG A 86 9.38 -1.63 -4.98
CA ARG A 86 9.60 -2.66 -5.99
C ARG A 86 11.08 -3.07 -6.00
N MET A 87 11.36 -4.33 -5.73
CA MET A 87 12.70 -4.90 -5.57
C MET A 87 13.45 -5.02 -6.91
N ARG A 88 13.72 -3.87 -7.57
CA ARG A 88 14.52 -3.82 -8.80
C ARG A 88 15.95 -4.29 -8.52
N PRO A 89 16.65 -4.94 -9.48
CA PRO A 89 17.99 -5.47 -9.27
C PRO A 89 19.02 -4.43 -8.80
N GLU A 90 18.95 -3.22 -9.34
CA GLU A 90 19.87 -2.11 -9.08
C GLU A 90 19.52 -1.26 -7.85
N LEU A 91 18.42 -1.54 -7.19
CA LEU A 91 17.90 -0.71 -6.10
C LEU A 91 18.73 -0.86 -4.82
N ASP A 92 19.13 0.24 -4.21
CA ASP A 92 19.58 0.25 -2.81
C ASP A 92 18.38 0.23 -1.88
N VAL A 93 18.01 -0.98 -1.44
CA VAL A 93 16.83 -1.22 -0.61
C VAL A 93 16.93 -0.50 0.74
N ALA A 94 18.12 -0.42 1.32
CA ALA A 94 18.32 0.24 2.61
C ALA A 94 18.08 1.74 2.51
N GLN A 95 18.55 2.37 1.43
CA GLN A 95 18.32 3.79 1.17
C GLN A 95 16.86 4.08 0.91
N GLU A 96 16.19 3.27 0.07
CA GLU A 96 14.75 3.43 -0.21
C GLU A 96 13.89 3.32 1.06
N ILE A 97 14.23 2.41 1.97
CA ILE A 97 13.56 2.33 3.28
C ILE A 97 13.82 3.58 4.12
N ALA A 98 15.05 4.09 4.11
CA ALA A 98 15.42 5.30 4.86
C ALA A 98 14.74 6.57 4.35
N ASP A 99 14.37 6.60 3.07
CA ASP A 99 13.68 7.75 2.44
C ASP A 99 12.23 7.92 2.94
N PHE A 100 11.65 6.90 3.60
CA PHE A 100 10.30 6.94 4.15
C PHE A 100 10.26 6.76 5.68
N PRO A 101 10.89 7.65 6.47
CA PRO A 101 11.04 7.49 7.92
C PRO A 101 9.71 7.61 8.69
N SER A 102 8.66 8.16 8.08
CA SER A 102 7.32 8.30 8.65
C SER A 102 6.36 7.17 8.27
N ALA A 103 6.75 6.28 7.35
CA ALA A 103 5.92 5.13 7.00
C ALA A 103 5.66 4.24 8.21
N ALA A 104 4.42 3.78 8.36
CA ALA A 104 4.06 2.82 9.40
C ALA A 104 4.66 1.43 9.12
N ALA A 105 4.81 1.08 7.84
CA ALA A 105 5.50 -0.13 7.38
C ALA A 105 6.00 0.05 5.94
N ILE A 106 6.97 -0.77 5.55
CA ILE A 106 7.45 -0.91 4.18
C ILE A 106 7.01 -2.27 3.64
N LEU A 107 6.37 -2.28 2.48
CA LEU A 107 6.01 -3.50 1.76
C LEU A 107 7.04 -3.73 0.65
N LEU A 108 7.70 -4.88 0.67
CA LEU A 108 8.64 -5.25 -0.39
C LEU A 108 7.91 -6.10 -1.44
N ASP A 109 7.86 -5.60 -2.66
CA ASP A 109 7.18 -6.27 -3.76
C ASP A 109 8.18 -6.72 -4.83
N ALA A 110 7.97 -7.95 -5.35
CA ALA A 110 8.80 -8.48 -6.42
C ALA A 110 8.67 -7.63 -7.68
N TYR A 111 9.80 -7.33 -8.31
CA TYR A 111 9.83 -6.53 -9.53
C TYR A 111 9.70 -7.39 -10.77
N ARG A 112 8.75 -7.05 -11.62
CA ARG A 112 8.65 -7.56 -12.99
C ARG A 112 8.44 -6.40 -13.96
N PRO A 113 9.26 -6.27 -15.02
CA PRO A 113 9.08 -5.22 -16.02
C PRO A 113 7.67 -5.24 -16.60
N GLY A 114 7.00 -4.07 -16.61
CA GLY A 114 5.67 -3.91 -17.19
C GLY A 114 4.48 -4.43 -16.37
N VAL A 115 4.70 -4.99 -15.17
CA VAL A 115 3.62 -5.46 -14.29
C VAL A 115 3.68 -4.72 -12.94
N PRO A 116 2.64 -4.00 -12.54
CA PRO A 116 2.61 -3.28 -11.28
C PRO A 116 2.24 -4.19 -10.09
N GLY A 117 3.14 -5.13 -9.73
CA GLY A 117 3.04 -5.94 -8.52
C GLY A 117 2.11 -7.17 -8.58
N GLY A 118 2.13 -7.96 -7.52
CA GLY A 118 1.24 -9.11 -7.34
C GLY A 118 1.52 -10.32 -8.24
N THR A 119 2.74 -10.49 -8.70
CA THR A 119 3.14 -11.58 -9.63
C THR A 119 3.35 -12.93 -8.94
N GLY A 120 3.52 -12.95 -7.60
CA GLY A 120 3.88 -14.14 -6.85
C GLY A 120 5.33 -14.61 -7.08
N GLU A 121 6.15 -13.80 -7.76
CA GLU A 121 7.58 -14.06 -7.92
C GLU A 121 8.34 -13.75 -6.63
N THR A 122 9.49 -14.39 -6.45
CA THR A 122 10.38 -14.15 -5.30
C THR A 122 11.52 -13.23 -5.70
N PHE A 123 12.05 -12.48 -4.73
CA PHE A 123 13.26 -11.68 -4.87
C PHE A 123 14.34 -12.18 -3.88
N ASP A 124 15.56 -11.69 -4.03
CA ASP A 124 16.66 -12.03 -3.13
C ASP A 124 16.46 -11.38 -1.75
N TRP A 125 16.06 -12.20 -0.78
CA TRP A 125 15.85 -11.81 0.62
C TRP A 125 17.11 -11.32 1.34
N GLN A 126 18.31 -11.65 0.85
CA GLN A 126 19.58 -11.17 1.42
C GLN A 126 19.75 -9.65 1.25
N ARG A 127 19.02 -9.06 0.32
CA ARG A 127 18.99 -7.61 0.08
C ARG A 127 18.17 -6.84 1.12
N VAL A 128 17.39 -7.54 1.93
CA VAL A 128 16.56 -6.92 2.98
C VAL A 128 17.42 -6.67 4.21
N PRO A 129 17.54 -5.42 4.69
CA PRO A 129 18.36 -5.12 5.86
C PRO A 129 17.78 -5.81 7.11
N LEU A 130 18.65 -6.55 7.84
CA LEU A 130 18.24 -7.28 9.06
C LEU A 130 17.76 -6.36 10.19
N GLN A 131 18.15 -5.07 10.16
CA GLN A 131 17.73 -4.06 11.13
C GLN A 131 17.07 -2.90 10.39
N ALA A 132 15.89 -3.14 9.86
CA ALA A 132 15.08 -2.08 9.30
C ALA A 132 14.47 -1.23 10.43
N MET A 133 14.53 0.10 10.28
CA MET A 133 13.93 1.04 11.25
C MET A 133 12.40 0.99 11.26
N ARG A 134 11.79 0.29 10.31
CA ARG A 134 10.33 0.12 10.15
C ARG A 134 9.97 -1.35 9.96
N PRO A 135 8.77 -1.76 10.35
CA PRO A 135 8.25 -3.08 10.02
C PRO A 135 8.29 -3.32 8.51
N ILE A 136 8.76 -4.50 8.12
CA ILE A 136 8.77 -4.95 6.71
C ILE A 136 7.68 -6.01 6.55
N VAL A 137 6.90 -5.84 5.48
CA VAL A 137 5.79 -6.71 5.09
C VAL A 137 6.06 -7.36 3.74
#